data_bb2864ec756f9b70991a2451421e511e
#
_entry.id   bb2864ec756f9b70991a2451421e511e
#
_cell.length_a   1.000
_cell.length_b   1.000
_cell.length_c   1.000
_cell.angle_alpha   90.00
_cell.angle_beta   90.00
_cell.angle_gamma   90.00
#
_symmetry.space_group_name_H-M   'P 1'
#
loop_
_entity.id
_entity.type
_entity.pdbx_description
1 polymer ?
#
loop_
_entity_poly.entity_id
_entity_poly.type
_entity_poly.pdbx_seq_one_letter_code
_entity_poly.pdbx_strand_id
1 'polypeptide(L)'
;MTGNGAQQADGRATHPAVDRNAVLELAAALVRLRTVNEPGAAAVEQPAADLVAEVMRGFGWQVTVTDAAPGRPNVVGVITGDRPGRTLMFEGHTDVVTEGDRSAWSFDPYAGDIVDGMLRGRGSADMKSGVAAMIHAARAVQLGGFAGRIIVGALADEEGMMLGAKAFAASDLARSGIDGVIVCEPEAGEVCASAKGALRMRVELTGVMAHGAMPQVGRNPIPAVGPLLVGLSELQKQIAASVGSHPELGEFYLTPTVLDAGTAEQQNVIPRCACVYLDIRTIPAVEHPGLIHLVTRLAEQIADEFGLGAEISVIDDRPPVDTPRDAAVVAALVAAHREVTGAEPEFGGVPGTTDGTILTRDAGLQTVVYGPGGKWIAHQADEVCAVDDIVTAAEVYAAAARRFLEAG
;
A
#
# COMPACT_ATOMS: atom_id res chain seq x y z
N MET A 1 -10.68 -13.76 66.52
CA MET A 1 -9.77 -14.37 65.52
C MET A 1 -10.00 -13.64 64.22
N THR A 2 -9.14 -12.73 63.94
CA THR A 2 -9.19 -11.80 62.78
C THR A 2 -8.49 -12.46 61.62
N GLY A 3 -9.25 -12.81 60.59
CA GLY A 3 -8.72 -13.31 59.34
C GLY A 3 -8.32 -12.15 58.41
N ASN A 4 -7.03 -11.97 58.24
CA ASN A 4 -6.41 -10.99 57.38
C ASN A 4 -6.44 -11.55 55.94
N GLY A 5 -7.38 -11.09 55.10
CA GLY A 5 -7.43 -11.37 53.66
C GLY A 5 -6.42 -10.47 52.97
N ALA A 6 -5.23 -10.98 52.71
CA ALA A 6 -4.28 -10.33 51.81
C ALA A 6 -4.81 -10.39 50.38
N GLN A 7 -5.24 -9.28 49.83
CA GLN A 7 -5.39 -9.09 48.39
C GLN A 7 -3.99 -9.25 47.75
N GLN A 8 -3.82 -10.34 47.04
CA GLN A 8 -2.70 -10.44 46.09
C GLN A 8 -2.94 -9.39 45.00
N ALA A 9 -2.15 -8.33 45.00
CA ALA A 9 -2.02 -7.42 43.89
C ALA A 9 -1.48 -8.21 42.71
N ASP A 10 -2.29 -8.30 41.64
CA ASP A 10 -1.91 -8.88 40.38
C ASP A 10 -0.77 -8.01 39.79
N GLY A 11 0.46 -8.52 39.88
CA GLY A 11 1.70 -7.82 39.48
C GLY A 11 1.89 -7.74 37.97
N ARG A 12 0.84 -7.48 37.21
CA ARG A 12 0.98 -7.10 35.80
C ARG A 12 1.63 -5.73 35.74
N ALA A 13 2.85 -5.66 35.21
CA ALA A 13 3.49 -4.40 34.91
C ALA A 13 2.54 -3.60 34.01
N THR A 14 2.05 -2.46 34.50
CA THR A 14 1.20 -1.57 33.71
C THR A 14 2.10 -0.89 32.69
N HIS A 15 2.02 -1.33 31.44
CA HIS A 15 2.72 -0.67 30.34
C HIS A 15 2.17 0.74 30.13
N PRO A 16 3.00 1.70 29.72
CA PRO A 16 2.53 3.04 29.34
C PRO A 16 1.46 2.96 28.27
N ALA A 17 0.35 3.66 28.52
CA ALA A 17 -0.74 3.76 27.56
C ALA A 17 -0.32 4.66 26.38
N VAL A 18 -0.98 4.45 25.25
CA VAL A 18 -0.91 5.38 24.12
C VAL A 18 -1.56 6.71 24.51
N ASP A 19 -0.93 7.82 24.18
CA ASP A 19 -1.51 9.16 24.39
C ASP A 19 -2.54 9.46 23.31
N ARG A 20 -3.83 9.26 23.65
CA ARG A 20 -4.96 9.49 22.76
C ARG A 20 -4.94 10.88 22.11
N ASN A 21 -4.69 11.93 22.91
CA ASN A 21 -4.73 13.29 22.39
C ASN A 21 -3.60 13.55 21.41
N ALA A 22 -2.39 13.12 21.74
CA ALA A 22 -1.24 13.31 20.87
C ALA A 22 -1.37 12.55 19.53
N VAL A 23 -1.95 11.35 19.53
CA VAL A 23 -2.27 10.63 18.27
C VAL A 23 -3.20 11.45 17.40
N LEU A 24 -4.30 11.96 17.97
CA LEU A 24 -5.32 12.69 17.23
C LEU A 24 -4.82 14.07 16.76
N GLU A 25 -4.02 14.74 17.56
CA GLU A 25 -3.39 16.01 17.19
C GLU A 25 -2.46 15.83 16.00
N LEU A 26 -1.63 14.77 15.99
CA LEU A 26 -0.74 14.47 14.88
C LEU A 26 -1.53 14.07 13.63
N ALA A 27 -2.54 13.20 13.76
CA ALA A 27 -3.38 12.80 12.62
C ALA A 27 -4.07 14.02 11.98
N ALA A 28 -4.69 14.88 12.79
CA ALA A 28 -5.32 16.10 12.33
C ALA A 28 -4.31 17.07 11.66
N ALA A 29 -3.12 17.22 12.23
CA ALA A 29 -2.07 18.07 11.67
C ALA A 29 -1.59 17.54 10.30
N LEU A 30 -1.44 16.22 10.15
CA LEU A 30 -1.08 15.60 8.88
C LEU A 30 -2.18 15.78 7.82
N VAL A 31 -3.47 15.62 8.18
CA VAL A 31 -4.59 15.82 7.24
C VAL A 31 -4.62 17.26 6.69
N ARG A 32 -4.27 18.26 7.51
CA ARG A 32 -4.19 19.67 7.07
C ARG A 32 -3.11 19.95 6.03
N LEU A 33 -2.16 19.06 5.86
CA LEU A 33 -1.10 19.19 4.86
C LEU A 33 -1.54 18.53 3.55
N ARG A 34 -1.63 19.32 2.47
CA ARG A 34 -1.97 18.83 1.13
C ARG A 34 -0.73 18.18 0.51
N THR A 35 -0.65 16.86 0.60
CA THR A 35 0.44 16.03 0.05
C THR A 35 -0.03 15.18 -1.12
N VAL A 36 -0.76 15.78 -2.04
CA VAL A 36 -1.39 15.08 -3.17
C VAL A 36 -0.35 14.61 -4.17
N ASN A 37 -0.38 13.32 -4.48
CA ASN A 37 0.42 12.69 -5.51
C ASN A 37 -0.23 12.89 -6.88
N GLU A 38 0.12 13.98 -7.56
CA GLU A 38 -0.41 14.29 -8.90
C GLU A 38 0.59 13.84 -9.98
N PRO A 39 0.18 12.97 -10.93
CA PRO A 39 1.05 12.55 -12.02
C PRO A 39 1.60 13.74 -12.82
N GLY A 40 2.92 13.83 -12.93
CA GLY A 40 3.60 14.89 -13.68
C GLY A 40 3.70 16.24 -12.95
N ALA A 41 3.13 16.39 -11.75
CA ALA A 41 3.31 17.57 -10.90
C ALA A 41 4.58 17.48 -10.05
N ALA A 42 5.00 18.62 -9.48
CA ALA A 42 6.06 18.63 -8.49
C ALA A 42 5.58 17.95 -7.20
N ALA A 43 6.47 17.17 -6.58
CA ALA A 43 6.18 16.51 -5.31
C ALA A 43 5.96 17.52 -4.18
N VAL A 44 5.01 17.24 -3.28
CA VAL A 44 4.56 18.15 -2.22
C VAL A 44 4.54 17.49 -0.83
N GLU A 45 5.29 16.40 -0.65
CA GLU A 45 5.29 15.60 0.60
C GLU A 45 6.19 16.20 1.70
N GLN A 46 7.13 17.09 1.35
CA GLN A 46 8.10 17.64 2.29
C GLN A 46 7.50 18.19 3.60
N PRO A 47 6.37 18.94 3.61
CA PRO A 47 5.80 19.43 4.85
C PRO A 47 5.34 18.32 5.81
N ALA A 48 4.81 17.21 5.29
CA ALA A 48 4.43 16.07 6.12
C ALA A 48 5.65 15.33 6.66
N ALA A 49 6.68 15.15 5.83
CA ALA A 49 7.94 14.57 6.24
C ALA A 49 8.63 15.39 7.33
N ASP A 50 8.64 16.72 7.20
CA ASP A 50 9.21 17.63 8.21
C ASP A 50 8.49 17.49 9.55
N LEU A 51 7.15 17.48 9.54
CA LEU A 51 6.34 17.31 10.75
C LEU A 51 6.60 15.94 11.41
N VAL A 52 6.59 14.87 10.66
CA VAL A 52 6.85 13.51 11.16
C VAL A 52 8.27 13.41 11.74
N ALA A 53 9.26 13.95 11.03
CA ALA A 53 10.64 13.94 11.48
C ALA A 53 10.84 14.76 12.77
N GLU A 54 10.15 15.91 12.89
CA GLU A 54 10.18 16.74 14.11
C GLU A 54 9.60 15.99 15.30
N VAL A 55 8.43 15.35 15.16
CA VAL A 55 7.79 14.56 16.22
C VAL A 55 8.69 13.41 16.66
N MET A 56 9.22 12.64 15.73
CA MET A 56 10.11 11.50 16.04
C MET A 56 11.41 11.96 16.71
N ARG A 57 12.02 13.06 16.27
CA ARG A 57 13.20 13.65 16.92
C ARG A 57 12.89 14.16 18.32
N GLY A 58 11.70 14.73 18.51
CA GLY A 58 11.21 15.17 19.84
C GLY A 58 11.09 14.02 20.84
N PHE A 59 10.89 12.78 20.38
CA PHE A 59 10.91 11.58 21.19
C PHE A 59 12.33 11.03 21.46
N GLY A 60 13.36 11.63 20.88
CA GLY A 60 14.75 11.20 21.01
C GLY A 60 15.12 10.03 20.10
N TRP A 61 14.37 9.77 19.03
CA TRP A 61 14.67 8.69 18.10
C TRP A 61 15.83 9.06 17.16
N GLN A 62 16.51 8.04 16.66
CA GLN A 62 17.45 8.23 15.56
C GLN A 62 16.67 8.36 14.25
N VAL A 63 16.58 9.58 13.72
CA VAL A 63 15.75 9.89 12.54
C VAL A 63 16.63 10.20 11.34
N THR A 64 16.40 9.46 10.26
CA THR A 64 17.00 9.68 8.94
C THR A 64 15.92 10.17 7.98
N VAL A 65 16.23 11.21 7.21
CA VAL A 65 15.38 11.71 6.13
C VAL A 65 16.18 11.59 4.83
N THR A 66 15.62 10.89 3.85
CA THR A 66 16.29 10.65 2.56
C THR A 66 15.29 10.80 1.42
N ASP A 67 15.65 11.53 0.37
CA ASP A 67 14.82 11.63 -0.82
C ASP A 67 14.82 10.30 -1.60
N ALA A 68 13.66 9.69 -1.75
CA ALA A 68 13.45 8.56 -2.67
C ALA A 68 13.46 9.05 -4.14
N ALA A 69 12.97 10.26 -4.35
CA ALA A 69 13.05 11.03 -5.58
C ALA A 69 13.02 12.53 -5.20
N PRO A 70 13.34 13.46 -6.11
CA PRO A 70 13.31 14.88 -5.80
C PRO A 70 11.99 15.33 -5.18
N GLY A 71 12.04 15.83 -3.94
CA GLY A 71 10.89 16.31 -3.17
C GLY A 71 9.97 15.20 -2.61
N ARG A 72 10.41 13.94 -2.63
CA ARG A 72 9.72 12.77 -2.08
C ARG A 72 10.55 12.14 -0.95
N PRO A 73 10.54 12.74 0.23
CA PRO A 73 11.38 12.29 1.34
C PRO A 73 10.75 11.12 2.10
N ASN A 74 11.53 10.06 2.31
CA ASN A 74 11.26 9.06 3.33
C ASN A 74 11.74 9.58 4.68
N VAL A 75 10.96 9.34 5.72
CA VAL A 75 11.35 9.59 7.12
C VAL A 75 11.38 8.26 7.85
N VAL A 76 12.55 7.90 8.35
CA VAL A 76 12.73 6.64 9.07
C VAL A 76 13.28 6.90 10.46
N GLY A 77 12.50 6.56 11.48
CA GLY A 77 12.87 6.60 12.88
C GLY A 77 13.29 5.22 13.39
N VAL A 78 14.40 5.13 14.11
CA VAL A 78 14.89 3.90 14.71
C VAL A 78 14.97 4.05 16.23
N ILE A 79 14.42 3.07 16.94
CA ILE A 79 14.43 2.97 18.39
C ILE A 79 15.09 1.64 18.76
N THR A 80 16.16 1.70 19.51
CA THR A 80 16.83 0.50 20.05
C THR A 80 16.41 0.27 21.49
N GLY A 81 15.95 -0.94 21.78
CA GLY A 81 15.62 -1.37 23.14
C GLY A 81 16.87 -1.57 24.01
N ASP A 82 16.64 -1.91 25.26
CA ASP A 82 17.68 -2.08 26.27
C ASP A 82 18.35 -3.47 26.25
N ARG A 83 17.79 -4.41 25.50
CA ARG A 83 18.26 -5.80 25.36
C ARG A 83 18.20 -6.25 23.89
N PRO A 84 19.03 -7.23 23.47
CA PRO A 84 18.87 -7.87 22.17
C PRO A 84 17.47 -8.49 22.01
N GLY A 85 16.97 -8.52 20.78
CA GLY A 85 15.67 -9.08 20.44
C GLY A 85 15.35 -8.88 18.94
N ARG A 86 14.12 -9.16 18.56
CA ARG A 86 13.61 -8.99 17.19
C ARG A 86 13.55 -7.53 16.78
N THR A 87 13.47 -7.32 15.47
CA THR A 87 13.20 -6.01 14.87
C THR A 87 11.80 -6.01 14.24
N LEU A 88 10.94 -5.11 14.72
CA LEU A 88 9.64 -4.82 14.12
C LEU A 88 9.71 -3.51 13.36
N MET A 89 9.14 -3.48 12.15
CA MET A 89 8.91 -2.24 11.42
C MET A 89 7.41 -1.93 11.38
N PHE A 90 7.06 -0.69 11.68
CA PHE A 90 5.82 -0.06 11.27
C PHE A 90 6.05 0.75 10.02
N GLU A 91 5.14 0.65 9.09
CA GLU A 91 5.24 1.33 7.81
C GLU A 91 3.93 2.03 7.47
N GLY A 92 4.03 3.18 6.80
CA GLY A 92 2.92 3.91 6.23
C GLY A 92 3.40 5.08 5.38
N HIS A 93 2.52 5.56 4.48
CA HIS A 93 2.86 6.62 3.53
C HIS A 93 2.34 8.00 3.95
N THR A 94 2.95 9.06 3.38
CA THR A 94 2.60 10.46 3.68
C THR A 94 1.88 11.18 2.56
N ASP A 95 1.91 10.65 1.35
CA ASP A 95 1.16 11.18 0.22
C ASP A 95 -0.31 10.76 0.25
N VAL A 96 -1.13 11.34 -0.59
CA VAL A 96 -2.55 11.05 -0.74
C VAL A 96 -2.95 11.24 -2.20
N VAL A 97 -4.02 10.57 -2.64
CA VAL A 97 -4.63 10.84 -3.95
C VAL A 97 -5.27 12.23 -4.00
N THR A 98 -5.56 12.70 -5.20
CA THR A 98 -6.28 13.96 -5.41
C THR A 98 -7.63 13.98 -4.68
N GLU A 99 -8.03 15.16 -4.21
CA GLU A 99 -9.36 15.40 -3.68
C GLU A 99 -10.46 15.30 -4.76
N GLY A 100 -10.08 15.36 -6.04
CA GLY A 100 -11.02 15.35 -7.15
C GLY A 100 -11.88 16.60 -7.20
N ASP A 101 -13.17 16.44 -7.53
CA ASP A 101 -14.11 17.55 -7.57
C ASP A 101 -14.47 18.03 -6.16
N ARG A 102 -13.99 19.21 -5.78
CA ARG A 102 -14.27 19.83 -4.48
C ARG A 102 -15.75 20.11 -4.24
N SER A 103 -16.56 20.20 -5.28
CA SER A 103 -18.01 20.38 -5.11
C SER A 103 -18.73 19.13 -4.61
N ALA A 104 -18.09 17.97 -4.69
CA ALA A 104 -18.58 16.72 -4.14
C ALA A 104 -18.34 16.57 -2.62
N TRP A 105 -17.53 17.46 -2.02
CA TRP A 105 -17.20 17.43 -0.60
C TRP A 105 -18.18 18.28 0.21
N SER A 106 -18.68 17.77 1.32
CA SER A 106 -19.52 18.50 2.27
C SER A 106 -18.72 19.37 3.27
N PHE A 107 -17.38 19.19 3.30
CA PHE A 107 -16.42 19.95 4.12
C PHE A 107 -15.12 20.18 3.35
N ASP A 108 -14.23 21.03 3.86
CA ASP A 108 -12.91 21.23 3.25
C ASP A 108 -12.10 19.91 3.33
N PRO A 109 -11.61 19.34 2.19
CA PRO A 109 -10.81 18.14 2.18
C PRO A 109 -9.54 18.17 3.05
N TYR A 110 -9.09 19.33 3.47
CA TYR A 110 -7.88 19.52 4.27
C TYR A 110 -8.14 20.23 5.59
N ALA A 111 -9.40 20.24 6.08
CA ALA A 111 -9.73 20.84 7.38
C ALA A 111 -9.04 20.14 8.55
N GLY A 112 -8.99 18.82 8.53
CA GLY A 112 -8.44 18.03 9.64
C GLY A 112 -9.21 18.26 10.94
N ASP A 113 -10.52 18.49 10.84
CA ASP A 113 -11.39 18.73 11.97
C ASP A 113 -11.96 17.41 12.51
N ILE A 114 -12.15 17.36 13.82
CA ILE A 114 -12.85 16.24 14.47
C ILE A 114 -14.27 16.70 14.77
N VAL A 115 -15.24 16.10 14.08
CA VAL A 115 -16.67 16.41 14.26
C VAL A 115 -17.44 15.11 14.46
N ASP A 116 -18.28 15.05 15.49
CA ASP A 116 -19.10 13.88 15.84
C ASP A 116 -18.28 12.57 15.97
N GLY A 117 -17.04 12.66 16.51
CA GLY A 117 -16.13 11.54 16.67
C GLY A 117 -15.43 11.06 15.39
N MET A 118 -15.52 11.83 14.31
CA MET A 118 -14.87 11.53 13.02
C MET A 118 -13.81 12.57 12.70
N LEU A 119 -12.59 12.14 12.41
CA LEU A 119 -11.56 12.98 11.78
C LEU A 119 -11.89 13.09 10.29
N ARG A 120 -12.06 14.32 9.78
CA ARG A 120 -12.50 14.62 8.42
C ARG A 120 -11.37 15.09 7.55
N GLY A 121 -11.29 14.57 6.33
CA GLY A 121 -10.41 15.06 5.27
C GLY A 121 -9.69 14.00 4.48
N ARG A 122 -9.14 14.37 3.33
CA ARG A 122 -8.33 13.51 2.47
C ARG A 122 -7.09 13.02 3.23
N GLY A 123 -6.89 11.71 3.26
CA GLY A 123 -5.83 11.06 4.02
C GLY A 123 -6.21 10.75 5.47
N SER A 124 -7.43 11.07 5.92
CA SER A 124 -7.86 10.71 7.27
C SER A 124 -8.00 9.21 7.45
N ALA A 125 -8.46 8.48 6.43
CA ALA A 125 -8.43 7.02 6.41
C ALA A 125 -7.14 6.53 5.76
N ASP A 126 -6.79 7.03 4.58
CA ASP A 126 -5.70 6.53 3.74
C ASP A 126 -4.57 7.57 3.60
N MET A 127 -3.45 7.46 4.40
CA MET A 127 -3.37 6.65 5.64
C MET A 127 -2.73 7.45 6.79
N LYS A 128 -2.93 8.78 6.80
CA LYS A 128 -2.29 9.68 7.79
C LYS A 128 -2.67 9.36 9.24
N SER A 129 -3.87 8.80 9.48
CA SER A 129 -4.24 8.28 10.79
C SER A 129 -3.42 7.07 11.20
N GLY A 130 -3.13 6.16 10.26
CA GLY A 130 -2.23 5.03 10.46
C GLY A 130 -0.81 5.50 10.80
N VAL A 131 -0.30 6.53 10.08
CA VAL A 131 1.00 7.14 10.37
C VAL A 131 1.06 7.73 11.78
N ALA A 132 0.04 8.47 12.19
CA ALA A 132 -0.01 9.01 13.56
C ALA A 132 -0.08 7.90 14.61
N ALA A 133 -0.90 6.88 14.36
CA ALA A 133 -1.08 5.74 15.26
C ALA A 133 0.24 4.96 15.47
N MET A 134 0.97 4.63 14.40
CA MET A 134 2.23 3.87 14.50
C MET A 134 3.32 4.64 15.26
N ILE A 135 3.42 5.96 15.05
CA ILE A 135 4.40 6.80 15.74
C ILE A 135 4.16 6.81 17.25
N HIS A 136 2.92 7.03 17.67
CA HIS A 136 2.59 7.09 19.10
C HIS A 136 2.53 5.70 19.75
N ALA A 137 2.21 4.64 19.00
CA ALA A 137 2.35 3.27 19.46
C ALA A 137 3.81 2.92 19.77
N ALA A 138 4.73 3.21 18.87
CA ALA A 138 6.17 3.00 19.08
C ALA A 138 6.69 3.83 20.28
N ARG A 139 6.19 5.06 20.46
CA ARG A 139 6.51 5.89 21.63
C ARG A 139 6.04 5.24 22.95
N ALA A 140 4.82 4.72 22.98
CA ALA A 140 4.30 4.03 24.19
C ALA A 140 5.12 2.78 24.53
N VAL A 141 5.59 2.03 23.54
CA VAL A 141 6.49 0.89 23.74
C VAL A 141 7.85 1.37 24.27
N GLN A 142 8.43 2.41 23.68
CA GLN A 142 9.70 2.98 24.13
C GLN A 142 9.68 3.38 25.61
N LEU A 143 8.60 4.02 26.06
CA LEU A 143 8.45 4.49 27.44
C LEU A 143 8.38 3.33 28.46
N GLY A 144 7.91 2.16 28.02
CA GLY A 144 7.84 0.95 28.85
C GLY A 144 9.15 0.15 28.92
N GLY A 145 10.13 0.47 28.08
CA GLY A 145 11.30 -0.37 27.86
C GLY A 145 10.96 -1.64 27.06
N PHE A 146 11.86 -2.11 26.22
CA PHE A 146 11.63 -3.28 25.37
C PHE A 146 12.94 -3.93 24.93
N ALA A 147 12.88 -5.16 24.44
CA ALA A 147 14.00 -5.84 23.78
C ALA A 147 13.96 -5.62 22.26
N GLY A 148 15.13 -5.64 21.61
CA GLY A 148 15.22 -5.57 20.17
C GLY A 148 15.16 -4.14 19.61
N ARG A 149 14.50 -3.96 18.49
CA ARG A 149 14.49 -2.70 17.73
C ARG A 149 13.12 -2.44 17.11
N ILE A 150 12.69 -1.18 17.13
CA ILE A 150 11.53 -0.72 16.39
C ILE A 150 12.01 0.24 15.31
N ILE A 151 11.52 0.04 14.08
CA ILE A 151 11.68 0.94 12.95
C ILE A 151 10.30 1.52 12.64
N VAL A 152 10.21 2.83 12.44
CA VAL A 152 9.00 3.51 12.00
C VAL A 152 9.33 4.22 10.69
N GLY A 153 8.77 3.72 9.59
CA GLY A 153 8.96 4.25 8.24
C GLY A 153 7.73 5.02 7.78
N ALA A 154 7.85 6.33 7.62
CA ALA A 154 6.89 7.14 6.91
C ALA A 154 7.45 7.37 5.50
N LEU A 155 6.92 6.64 4.52
CA LEU A 155 7.46 6.55 3.18
C LEU A 155 6.70 7.47 2.21
N ALA A 156 7.30 7.73 1.07
CA ALA A 156 6.77 8.65 0.06
C ALA A 156 6.30 7.89 -1.18
N ASP A 157 5.31 8.47 -1.90
CA ASP A 157 4.90 8.04 -3.25
C ASP A 157 4.22 6.65 -3.31
N GLU A 158 3.51 6.25 -2.26
CA GLU A 158 2.76 4.99 -2.30
C GLU A 158 1.67 5.04 -3.37
N GLU A 159 0.89 6.13 -3.40
CA GLU A 159 -0.21 6.40 -4.34
C GLU A 159 0.24 6.59 -5.80
N GLY A 160 1.54 6.61 -6.01
CA GLY A 160 2.19 6.69 -7.32
C GLY A 160 2.90 5.40 -7.70
N MET A 161 4.21 5.47 -7.67
CA MET A 161 5.12 4.39 -8.11
C MET A 161 5.81 3.68 -6.95
N MET A 162 5.42 3.91 -5.70
CA MET A 162 6.02 3.35 -4.48
C MET A 162 7.54 3.58 -4.42
N LEU A 163 7.97 4.79 -4.81
CA LEU A 163 9.40 5.13 -4.86
C LEU A 163 10.02 5.09 -3.46
N GLY A 164 9.27 5.48 -2.45
CA GLY A 164 9.70 5.43 -1.05
C GLY A 164 10.01 4.03 -0.58
N ALA A 165 9.10 3.09 -0.79
CA ALA A 165 9.29 1.69 -0.44
C ALA A 165 10.44 1.05 -1.23
N LYS A 166 10.56 1.35 -2.54
CA LYS A 166 11.67 0.88 -3.38
C LYS A 166 13.02 1.38 -2.86
N ALA A 167 13.11 2.67 -2.51
CA ALA A 167 14.33 3.25 -1.95
C ALA A 167 14.65 2.66 -0.57
N PHE A 168 13.65 2.45 0.29
CA PHE A 168 13.84 1.81 1.59
C PHE A 168 14.31 0.37 1.42
N ALA A 169 13.67 -0.43 0.58
CA ALA A 169 14.03 -1.84 0.33
C ALA A 169 15.47 -1.99 -0.18
N ALA A 170 15.97 -1.02 -0.96
CA ALA A 170 17.36 -0.97 -1.43
C ALA A 170 18.38 -0.54 -0.36
N SER A 171 17.94 -0.05 0.81
CA SER A 171 18.80 0.50 1.86
C SER A 171 19.51 -0.59 2.68
N ASP A 172 20.60 -0.19 3.38
CA ASP A 172 21.26 -1.07 4.35
C ASP A 172 20.38 -1.40 5.54
N LEU A 173 19.49 -0.48 5.91
CA LEU A 173 18.56 -0.69 7.01
C LEU A 173 17.56 -1.82 6.71
N ALA A 174 17.03 -1.90 5.50
CA ALA A 174 16.14 -3.00 5.09
C ALA A 174 16.85 -4.37 5.17
N ARG A 175 18.17 -4.40 4.93
CA ARG A 175 19.00 -5.61 5.03
C ARG A 175 19.54 -5.89 6.43
N SER A 176 19.23 -5.06 7.42
CA SER A 176 19.80 -5.16 8.77
C SER A 176 19.09 -6.18 9.68
N GLY A 177 18.23 -7.03 9.14
CA GLY A 177 17.46 -8.04 9.89
C GLY A 177 16.18 -7.44 10.48
N ILE A 178 15.16 -7.21 9.62
CA ILE A 178 13.79 -6.88 10.03
C ILE A 178 13.01 -8.19 10.06
N ASP A 179 12.43 -8.54 11.21
CA ASP A 179 11.78 -9.83 11.43
C ASP A 179 10.28 -9.81 11.10
N GLY A 180 9.69 -8.62 10.94
CA GLY A 180 8.31 -8.45 10.54
C GLY A 180 7.94 -6.99 10.32
N VAL A 181 6.92 -6.75 9.49
CA VAL A 181 6.42 -5.41 9.15
C VAL A 181 4.91 -5.38 9.36
N ILE A 182 4.42 -4.35 10.04
CA ILE A 182 3.01 -3.98 10.06
C ILE A 182 2.85 -2.74 9.18
N VAL A 183 2.11 -2.89 8.09
CA VAL A 183 1.71 -1.82 7.18
C VAL A 183 0.40 -1.24 7.72
N CYS A 184 0.39 0.05 8.01
CA CYS A 184 -0.64 0.70 8.82
C CYS A 184 -1.81 1.28 7.98
N GLU A 185 -2.18 0.58 6.88
CA GLU A 185 -3.23 0.94 5.91
C GLU A 185 -4.65 0.69 6.42
N PRO A 186 -5.67 1.40 5.85
CA PRO A 186 -7.06 1.37 6.32
C PRO A 186 -7.77 0.05 5.97
N GLU A 187 -7.79 -0.88 6.90
CA GLU A 187 -8.44 -2.18 6.73
C GLU A 187 -9.58 -2.42 7.74
N ALA A 188 -10.15 -1.36 8.33
CA ALA A 188 -11.24 -1.43 9.29
C ALA A 188 -10.96 -2.34 10.50
N GLY A 189 -9.69 -2.52 10.87
CA GLY A 189 -9.26 -3.44 11.93
C GLY A 189 -9.25 -4.92 11.53
N GLU A 190 -9.44 -5.25 10.26
CA GLU A 190 -9.18 -6.60 9.74
C GLU A 190 -7.67 -6.88 9.73
N VAL A 191 -7.29 -8.13 9.94
CA VAL A 191 -5.91 -8.60 9.78
C VAL A 191 -5.73 -9.10 8.36
N CYS A 192 -5.05 -8.33 7.51
CA CYS A 192 -4.83 -8.65 6.11
C CYS A 192 -3.39 -9.16 5.90
N ALA A 193 -3.25 -10.49 5.90
CA ALA A 193 -1.96 -11.15 5.63
C ALA A 193 -1.71 -11.35 4.12
N SER A 194 -2.72 -11.11 3.29
CA SER A 194 -2.65 -11.23 1.84
C SER A 194 -3.07 -9.94 1.13
N ALA A 195 -2.44 -9.64 -0.01
CA ALA A 195 -2.76 -8.50 -0.86
C ALA A 195 -2.72 -8.91 -2.34
N LYS A 196 -3.63 -8.34 -3.16
CA LYS A 196 -3.56 -8.54 -4.61
C LYS A 196 -2.29 -7.94 -5.18
N GLY A 197 -1.75 -8.58 -6.22
CA GLY A 197 -0.74 -7.97 -7.06
C GLY A 197 -1.38 -7.07 -8.12
N ALA A 198 -0.58 -6.14 -8.64
CA ALA A 198 -0.92 -5.31 -9.78
C ALA A 198 0.21 -5.36 -10.82
N LEU A 199 -0.12 -5.78 -12.03
CA LEU A 199 0.80 -5.76 -13.16
C LEU A 199 0.21 -4.87 -14.25
N ARG A 200 0.92 -3.78 -14.59
CA ARG A 200 0.52 -2.87 -15.66
C ARG A 200 1.42 -3.08 -16.87
N MET A 201 0.80 -3.35 -18.02
CA MET A 201 1.52 -3.63 -19.24
C MET A 201 0.98 -2.77 -20.40
N ARG A 202 1.87 -2.50 -21.36
CA ARG A 202 1.53 -1.88 -22.63
C ARG A 202 1.89 -2.85 -23.77
N VAL A 203 0.92 -3.14 -24.62
CA VAL A 203 1.11 -3.90 -25.86
C VAL A 203 1.01 -2.92 -27.02
N GLU A 204 2.08 -2.76 -27.77
CA GLU A 204 2.11 -1.96 -29.01
C GLU A 204 2.20 -2.87 -30.21
N LEU A 205 1.22 -2.73 -31.12
CA LEU A 205 1.25 -3.33 -32.44
C LEU A 205 1.76 -2.28 -33.43
N THR A 206 2.87 -2.56 -34.13
CA THR A 206 3.54 -1.62 -35.04
C THR A 206 3.33 -2.01 -36.48
N GLY A 207 2.78 -1.10 -37.25
CA GLY A 207 2.53 -1.23 -38.71
C GLY A 207 3.33 -0.24 -39.55
N VAL A 208 2.78 0.10 -40.68
CA VAL A 208 3.35 1.08 -41.63
C VAL A 208 2.30 2.13 -41.98
N MET A 209 2.62 3.39 -41.64
CA MET A 209 1.76 4.54 -41.95
C MET A 209 1.55 4.70 -43.45
N ALA A 210 0.32 5.03 -43.85
CA ALA A 210 -0.01 5.29 -45.25
C ALA A 210 -1.24 6.21 -45.38
N HIS A 211 -1.45 6.73 -46.57
CA HIS A 211 -2.68 7.42 -46.87
C HIS A 211 -3.87 6.44 -46.93
N GLY A 212 -4.98 6.77 -46.27
CA GLY A 212 -6.16 5.91 -46.15
C GLY A 212 -6.77 5.46 -47.48
N ALA A 213 -6.55 6.24 -48.59
CA ALA A 213 -6.95 5.85 -49.93
C ALA A 213 -5.99 4.85 -50.61
N MET A 214 -4.83 4.55 -50.02
CA MET A 214 -3.82 3.64 -50.55
C MET A 214 -3.41 2.60 -49.51
N PRO A 215 -4.35 1.81 -48.95
CA PRO A 215 -4.07 0.89 -47.85
C PRO A 215 -3.07 -0.20 -48.22
N GLN A 216 -2.89 -0.51 -49.50
CA GLN A 216 -1.98 -1.54 -50.01
C GLN A 216 -0.48 -1.19 -49.79
N VAL A 217 -0.15 0.09 -49.58
CA VAL A 217 1.24 0.51 -49.32
C VAL A 217 1.55 0.65 -47.81
N GLY A 218 0.50 0.55 -47.00
CA GLY A 218 0.61 0.58 -45.53
C GLY A 218 0.40 -0.80 -44.90
N ARG A 219 0.54 -0.83 -43.59
CA ARG A 219 0.10 -1.95 -42.74
C ARG A 219 -0.64 -1.37 -41.55
N ASN A 220 -1.96 -1.53 -41.54
CA ASN A 220 -2.82 -0.95 -40.52
C ASN A 220 -2.85 -1.84 -39.26
N PRO A 221 -2.40 -1.37 -38.08
CA PRO A 221 -2.44 -2.18 -36.87
C PRO A 221 -3.83 -2.27 -36.23
N ILE A 222 -4.76 -1.35 -36.54
CA ILE A 222 -6.09 -1.29 -35.91
C ILE A 222 -6.89 -2.60 -36.07
N PRO A 223 -6.97 -3.25 -37.22
CA PRO A 223 -7.69 -4.53 -37.36
C PRO A 223 -7.20 -5.65 -36.45
N ALA A 224 -5.92 -5.66 -36.10
CA ALA A 224 -5.33 -6.67 -35.22
C ALA A 224 -5.71 -6.49 -33.73
N VAL A 225 -6.18 -5.29 -33.33
CA VAL A 225 -6.61 -5.03 -31.95
C VAL A 225 -7.81 -5.91 -31.55
N GLY A 226 -8.75 -6.13 -32.47
CA GLY A 226 -9.93 -6.97 -32.19
C GLY A 226 -9.56 -8.38 -31.75
N PRO A 227 -8.82 -9.17 -32.57
CA PRO A 227 -8.31 -10.49 -32.16
C PRO A 227 -7.45 -10.47 -30.89
N LEU A 228 -6.63 -9.42 -30.69
CA LEU A 228 -5.83 -9.29 -29.46
C LEU A 228 -6.74 -9.19 -28.20
N LEU A 229 -7.76 -8.33 -28.24
CA LEU A 229 -8.69 -8.19 -27.10
C LEU A 229 -9.48 -9.49 -26.83
N VAL A 230 -9.88 -10.21 -27.86
CA VAL A 230 -10.53 -11.52 -27.74
C VAL A 230 -9.55 -12.52 -27.08
N GLY A 231 -8.32 -12.59 -27.59
CA GLY A 231 -7.28 -13.48 -27.04
C GLY A 231 -6.96 -13.18 -25.59
N LEU A 232 -6.87 -11.91 -25.18
CA LEU A 232 -6.67 -11.49 -23.80
C LEU A 232 -7.83 -11.92 -22.90
N SER A 233 -9.08 -11.79 -23.39
CA SER A 233 -10.26 -12.28 -22.64
C SER A 233 -10.26 -13.79 -22.45
N GLU A 234 -9.88 -14.57 -23.47
CA GLU A 234 -9.74 -16.01 -23.34
C GLU A 234 -8.58 -16.43 -22.43
N LEU A 235 -7.46 -15.70 -22.50
CA LEU A 235 -6.32 -15.91 -21.59
C LEU A 235 -6.73 -15.68 -20.13
N GLN A 236 -7.49 -14.61 -19.84
CA GLN A 236 -8.04 -14.38 -18.50
C GLN A 236 -8.87 -15.56 -18.02
N LYS A 237 -9.82 -16.06 -18.83
CA LYS A 237 -10.68 -17.18 -18.47
C LYS A 237 -9.87 -18.46 -18.19
N GLN A 238 -8.87 -18.76 -19.04
CA GLN A 238 -8.01 -19.91 -18.87
C GLN A 238 -7.21 -19.85 -17.57
N ILE A 239 -6.59 -18.69 -17.28
CA ILE A 239 -5.83 -18.51 -16.04
C ILE A 239 -6.78 -18.61 -14.84
N ALA A 240 -7.89 -17.86 -14.82
CA ALA A 240 -8.85 -17.90 -13.71
C ALA A 240 -9.38 -19.33 -13.45
N ALA A 241 -9.66 -20.09 -14.50
CA ALA A 241 -10.09 -21.48 -14.36
C ALA A 241 -8.98 -22.40 -13.80
N SER A 242 -7.70 -22.11 -14.06
CA SER A 242 -6.58 -22.91 -13.61
C SER A 242 -6.18 -22.64 -12.17
N VAL A 243 -6.28 -21.37 -11.71
CA VAL A 243 -5.83 -20.96 -10.37
C VAL A 243 -6.96 -20.87 -9.35
N GLY A 244 -8.22 -20.82 -9.80
CA GLY A 244 -9.38 -20.65 -8.93
C GLY A 244 -9.45 -19.27 -8.28
N SER A 245 -10.06 -19.19 -7.10
CA SER A 245 -10.19 -17.98 -6.29
C SER A 245 -9.42 -18.12 -4.99
N HIS A 246 -8.86 -17.01 -4.52
CA HIS A 246 -8.26 -16.92 -3.18
C HIS A 246 -9.36 -16.59 -2.15
N PRO A 247 -9.32 -17.15 -0.93
CA PRO A 247 -10.38 -16.96 0.08
C PRO A 247 -10.66 -15.49 0.39
N GLU A 248 -9.62 -14.66 0.57
CA GLU A 248 -9.75 -13.25 0.93
C GLU A 248 -9.63 -12.31 -0.27
N LEU A 249 -8.91 -12.70 -1.33
CA LEU A 249 -8.63 -11.82 -2.46
C LEU A 249 -9.58 -12.03 -3.65
N GLY A 250 -10.35 -13.13 -3.67
CA GLY A 250 -11.23 -13.47 -4.79
C GLY A 250 -10.45 -13.88 -6.03
N GLU A 251 -10.86 -13.39 -7.20
CA GLU A 251 -10.41 -13.88 -8.49
C GLU A 251 -9.25 -13.05 -9.09
N PHE A 252 -8.56 -13.65 -10.05
CA PHE A 252 -7.63 -13.00 -10.97
C PHE A 252 -8.39 -12.21 -12.04
N TYR A 253 -7.89 -11.01 -12.39
CA TYR A 253 -8.44 -10.17 -13.45
C TYR A 253 -7.35 -9.67 -14.39
N LEU A 254 -7.62 -9.72 -15.71
CA LEU A 254 -6.82 -9.13 -16.77
C LEU A 254 -7.72 -8.20 -17.57
N THR A 255 -7.56 -6.89 -17.41
CA THR A 255 -8.47 -5.90 -17.97
C THR A 255 -7.74 -4.94 -18.90
N PRO A 256 -8.06 -4.94 -20.22
CA PRO A 256 -7.66 -3.84 -21.09
C PRO A 256 -8.40 -2.56 -20.66
N THR A 257 -7.66 -1.49 -20.33
CA THR A 257 -8.22 -0.26 -19.75
C THR A 257 -8.11 0.93 -20.68
N VAL A 258 -7.10 0.95 -21.58
CA VAL A 258 -6.88 2.03 -22.54
C VAL A 258 -6.55 1.45 -23.90
N LEU A 259 -7.13 2.02 -24.94
CA LEU A 259 -6.81 1.77 -26.35
C LEU A 259 -6.46 3.11 -27.00
N ASP A 260 -5.26 3.19 -27.58
CA ASP A 260 -4.78 4.38 -28.29
C ASP A 260 -4.34 3.99 -29.70
N ALA A 261 -4.96 4.58 -30.75
CA ALA A 261 -4.64 4.28 -32.14
C ALA A 261 -5.11 5.40 -33.08
N GLY A 262 -4.17 5.98 -33.82
CA GLY A 262 -4.43 7.06 -34.79
C GLY A 262 -4.79 8.38 -34.10
N THR A 263 -5.30 9.33 -34.95
CA THR A 263 -5.68 10.68 -34.51
C THR A 263 -7.02 11.01 -35.10
N ALA A 264 -8.01 11.37 -34.31
CA ALA A 264 -9.39 11.62 -34.75
C ALA A 264 -9.49 12.73 -35.79
N GLU A 265 -8.60 13.71 -35.74
CA GLU A 265 -8.51 14.83 -36.68
C GLU A 265 -7.87 14.46 -38.03
N GLN A 266 -7.27 13.24 -38.13
CA GLN A 266 -6.58 12.76 -39.32
C GLN A 266 -7.13 11.40 -39.79
N GLN A 267 -8.43 11.30 -40.03
CA GLN A 267 -9.13 10.04 -40.36
C GLN A 267 -8.68 9.42 -41.68
N ASN A 268 -7.99 10.19 -42.55
CA ASN A 268 -7.42 9.76 -43.82
C ASN A 268 -6.01 9.17 -43.72
N VAL A 269 -5.50 8.93 -42.49
CA VAL A 269 -4.16 8.38 -42.24
C VAL A 269 -4.30 7.00 -41.56
N ILE A 270 -3.65 5.99 -42.15
CA ILE A 270 -3.40 4.70 -41.49
C ILE A 270 -2.32 4.93 -40.44
N PRO A 271 -2.57 4.67 -39.14
CA PRO A 271 -1.60 4.95 -38.10
C PRO A 271 -0.39 3.99 -38.14
N ARG A 272 0.70 4.43 -37.56
CA ARG A 272 1.91 3.60 -37.41
C ARG A 272 1.75 2.53 -36.35
N CYS A 273 1.04 2.83 -35.27
CA CYS A 273 0.88 1.90 -34.12
C CYS A 273 -0.54 1.92 -33.58
N ALA A 274 -0.85 0.86 -32.85
CA ALA A 274 -2.00 0.75 -31.95
C ALA A 274 -1.52 0.19 -30.62
N CYS A 275 -1.89 0.84 -29.50
CA CYS A 275 -1.45 0.49 -28.16
C CYS A 275 -2.64 0.06 -27.31
N VAL A 276 -2.50 -1.05 -26.60
CA VAL A 276 -3.45 -1.53 -25.59
C VAL A 276 -2.75 -1.54 -24.23
N TYR A 277 -3.36 -0.90 -23.24
CA TYR A 277 -2.87 -0.89 -21.87
C TYR A 277 -3.70 -1.84 -21.03
N LEU A 278 -3.01 -2.61 -20.18
CA LEU A 278 -3.58 -3.64 -19.35
C LEU A 278 -3.40 -3.27 -17.88
N ASP A 279 -4.48 -3.30 -17.09
CA ASP A 279 -4.44 -3.38 -15.63
C ASP A 279 -4.77 -4.82 -15.24
N ILE A 280 -3.81 -5.50 -14.62
CA ILE A 280 -3.92 -6.92 -14.28
C ILE A 280 -3.84 -7.05 -12.76
N ARG A 281 -4.87 -7.65 -12.15
CA ARG A 281 -4.96 -7.89 -10.72
C ARG A 281 -4.73 -9.38 -10.44
N THR A 282 -3.63 -9.67 -9.78
CA THR A 282 -3.18 -11.04 -9.54
C THR A 282 -3.44 -11.51 -8.10
N ILE A 283 -3.52 -12.81 -7.94
CA ILE A 283 -3.56 -13.51 -6.64
C ILE A 283 -2.30 -14.35 -6.49
N PRO A 284 -1.93 -14.83 -5.29
CA PRO A 284 -0.67 -15.55 -5.03
C PRO A 284 -0.38 -16.74 -5.95
N ALA A 285 -1.43 -17.38 -6.47
CA ALA A 285 -1.28 -18.49 -7.41
C ALA A 285 -0.83 -18.10 -8.83
N VAL A 286 -0.68 -16.77 -9.12
CA VAL A 286 -0.32 -16.25 -10.45
C VAL A 286 1.08 -15.63 -10.42
N GLU A 287 2.03 -16.31 -11.03
CA GLU A 287 3.41 -15.85 -11.18
C GLU A 287 3.53 -14.81 -12.31
N HIS A 288 3.98 -13.58 -12.00
CA HIS A 288 4.09 -12.48 -12.97
C HIS A 288 5.00 -12.80 -14.18
N PRO A 289 6.19 -13.39 -14.03
CA PRO A 289 7.02 -13.75 -15.19
C PRO A 289 6.33 -14.67 -16.19
N GLY A 290 5.57 -15.66 -15.69
CA GLY A 290 4.77 -16.56 -16.53
C GLY A 290 3.64 -15.84 -17.25
N LEU A 291 2.94 -14.95 -16.54
CA LEU A 291 1.87 -14.13 -17.11
C LEU A 291 2.38 -13.16 -18.19
N ILE A 292 3.48 -12.47 -17.94
CA ILE A 292 4.14 -11.59 -18.92
C ILE A 292 4.47 -12.37 -20.19
N HIS A 293 5.04 -13.59 -20.03
CA HIS A 293 5.35 -14.44 -21.18
C HIS A 293 4.11 -14.83 -21.98
N LEU A 294 3.00 -15.17 -21.32
CA LEU A 294 1.75 -15.53 -22.01
C LEU A 294 1.16 -14.35 -22.80
N VAL A 295 1.13 -13.16 -22.22
CA VAL A 295 0.68 -11.93 -22.89
C VAL A 295 1.59 -11.60 -24.08
N THR A 296 2.90 -11.71 -23.91
CA THR A 296 3.89 -11.49 -24.97
C THR A 296 3.65 -12.43 -26.15
N ARG A 297 3.55 -13.73 -25.89
CA ARG A 297 3.32 -14.74 -26.92
C ARG A 297 2.03 -14.52 -27.69
N LEU A 298 0.94 -14.13 -27.01
CA LEU A 298 -0.32 -13.82 -27.64
C LEU A 298 -0.17 -12.60 -28.58
N ALA A 299 0.47 -11.54 -28.11
CA ALA A 299 0.67 -10.33 -28.90
C ALA A 299 1.55 -10.58 -30.14
N GLU A 300 2.64 -11.33 -29.99
CA GLU A 300 3.53 -11.72 -31.08
C GLU A 300 2.78 -12.56 -32.13
N GLN A 301 2.01 -13.57 -31.70
CA GLN A 301 1.22 -14.39 -32.61
C GLN A 301 0.23 -13.53 -33.45
N ILE A 302 -0.51 -12.64 -32.79
CA ILE A 302 -1.45 -11.75 -33.48
C ILE A 302 -0.70 -10.81 -34.43
N ALA A 303 0.43 -10.27 -34.03
CA ALA A 303 1.23 -9.41 -34.88
C ALA A 303 1.71 -10.13 -36.15
N ASP A 304 2.20 -11.36 -36.01
CA ASP A 304 2.65 -12.20 -37.13
C ASP A 304 1.51 -12.50 -38.14
N GLU A 305 0.30 -12.82 -37.63
CA GLU A 305 -0.87 -13.08 -38.47
C GLU A 305 -1.26 -11.86 -39.36
N PHE A 306 -1.00 -10.62 -38.88
CA PHE A 306 -1.29 -9.38 -39.57
C PHE A 306 -0.05 -8.76 -40.25
N GLY A 307 1.12 -9.38 -40.17
CA GLY A 307 2.38 -8.87 -40.71
C GLY A 307 2.85 -7.59 -40.01
N LEU A 308 2.57 -7.47 -38.73
CA LEU A 308 2.92 -6.34 -37.86
C LEU A 308 4.14 -6.67 -36.96
N GLY A 309 4.70 -5.66 -36.32
CA GLY A 309 5.57 -5.84 -35.17
C GLY A 309 4.77 -5.82 -33.85
N ALA A 310 5.28 -6.45 -32.83
CA ALA A 310 4.77 -6.34 -31.46
C ALA A 310 5.89 -5.90 -30.51
N GLU A 311 5.58 -4.95 -29.63
CA GLU A 311 6.44 -4.55 -28.52
C GLU A 311 5.63 -4.58 -27.23
N ILE A 312 6.11 -5.28 -26.22
CA ILE A 312 5.44 -5.43 -24.93
C ILE A 312 6.35 -4.81 -23.87
N SER A 313 5.81 -3.88 -23.10
CA SER A 313 6.51 -3.26 -21.98
C SER A 313 5.74 -3.43 -20.68
N VAL A 314 6.46 -3.76 -19.62
CA VAL A 314 5.96 -3.73 -18.25
C VAL A 314 6.12 -2.30 -17.74
N ILE A 315 5.02 -1.67 -17.36
CA ILE A 315 4.99 -0.31 -16.83
C ILE A 315 5.22 -0.35 -15.31
N ASP A 316 4.56 -1.29 -14.64
CA ASP A 316 4.63 -1.47 -13.19
C ASP A 316 4.40 -2.94 -12.84
N ASP A 317 5.18 -3.44 -11.89
CA ASP A 317 5.17 -4.84 -11.46
C ASP A 317 5.16 -4.91 -9.93
N ARG A 318 3.98 -5.23 -9.38
CA ARG A 318 3.71 -5.37 -7.94
C ARG A 318 3.16 -6.78 -7.71
N PRO A 319 3.98 -7.77 -7.38
CA PRO A 319 3.48 -9.13 -7.15
C PRO A 319 2.56 -9.19 -5.93
N PRO A 320 1.66 -10.19 -5.87
CA PRO A 320 0.79 -10.37 -4.72
C PRO A 320 1.60 -10.74 -3.47
N VAL A 321 1.04 -10.44 -2.31
CA VAL A 321 1.57 -10.85 -1.01
C VAL A 321 0.69 -11.95 -0.42
N ASP A 322 1.33 -12.92 0.24
CA ASP A 322 0.66 -13.99 0.99
C ASP A 322 1.56 -14.40 2.17
N THR A 323 1.47 -13.64 3.24
CA THR A 323 2.20 -13.92 4.48
C THR A 323 1.49 -15.04 5.23
N PRO A 324 2.18 -16.10 5.65
CA PRO A 324 1.56 -17.19 6.41
C PRO A 324 0.86 -16.68 7.68
N ARG A 325 -0.35 -17.16 7.94
CA ARG A 325 -1.13 -16.74 9.13
C ARG A 325 -0.46 -17.09 10.46
N ASP A 326 0.45 -18.07 10.47
CA ASP A 326 1.27 -18.46 11.61
C ASP A 326 2.61 -17.71 11.70
N ALA A 327 2.88 -16.80 10.75
CA ALA A 327 4.04 -15.91 10.83
C ALA A 327 4.01 -15.11 12.15
N ALA A 328 5.18 -14.94 12.75
CA ALA A 328 5.28 -14.33 14.09
C ALA A 328 4.63 -12.94 14.19
N VAL A 329 4.76 -12.12 13.12
CA VAL A 329 4.16 -10.78 13.09
C VAL A 329 2.64 -10.84 13.03
N VAL A 330 2.06 -11.78 12.26
CA VAL A 330 0.62 -12.00 12.17
C VAL A 330 0.07 -12.51 13.50
N ALA A 331 0.71 -13.52 14.08
CA ALA A 331 0.32 -14.09 15.38
C ALA A 331 0.36 -13.06 16.51
N ALA A 332 1.39 -12.19 16.54
CA ALA A 332 1.49 -11.12 17.52
C ALA A 332 0.36 -10.07 17.35
N LEU A 333 0.04 -9.72 16.12
CA LEU A 333 -1.03 -8.77 15.78
C LEU A 333 -2.41 -9.31 16.17
N VAL A 334 -2.72 -10.57 15.83
CA VAL A 334 -3.97 -11.24 16.22
C VAL A 334 -4.13 -11.28 17.75
N ALA A 335 -3.07 -11.64 18.47
CA ALA A 335 -3.10 -11.68 19.93
C ALA A 335 -3.28 -10.29 20.56
N ALA A 336 -2.68 -9.26 19.94
CA ALA A 336 -2.82 -7.87 20.36
C ALA A 336 -4.25 -7.34 20.12
N HIS A 337 -4.83 -7.64 18.97
CA HIS A 337 -6.21 -7.27 18.67
C HIS A 337 -7.17 -7.84 19.71
N ARG A 338 -7.06 -9.14 20.05
CA ARG A 338 -7.86 -9.76 21.11
C ARG A 338 -7.70 -9.09 22.46
N GLU A 339 -6.45 -8.74 22.81
CA GLU A 339 -6.16 -8.11 24.09
C GLU A 339 -6.82 -6.75 24.22
N VAL A 340 -6.75 -5.93 23.15
CA VAL A 340 -7.21 -4.54 23.17
C VAL A 340 -8.73 -4.46 22.96
N THR A 341 -9.28 -5.20 22.01
CA THR A 341 -10.70 -5.10 21.64
C THR A 341 -11.60 -6.08 22.40
N GLY A 342 -11.03 -7.14 22.96
CA GLY A 342 -11.79 -8.24 23.56
C GLY A 342 -12.46 -9.16 22.53
N ALA A 343 -12.23 -8.98 21.23
CA ALA A 343 -12.84 -9.73 20.13
C ALA A 343 -11.76 -10.46 19.29
N GLU A 344 -12.18 -11.52 18.59
CA GLU A 344 -11.34 -12.12 17.55
C GLU A 344 -11.27 -11.19 16.35
N PRO A 345 -10.07 -10.95 15.76
CA PRO A 345 -10.01 -10.19 14.53
C PRO A 345 -10.62 -10.98 13.36
N GLU A 346 -11.27 -10.29 12.46
CA GLU A 346 -11.58 -10.83 11.15
C GLU A 346 -10.31 -10.86 10.28
N PHE A 347 -10.17 -11.89 9.45
CA PHE A 347 -9.15 -11.93 8.43
C PHE A 347 -9.72 -11.42 7.12
N GLY A 348 -9.04 -10.43 6.56
CA GLY A 348 -9.35 -9.86 5.26
C GLY A 348 -8.20 -10.00 4.27
N GLY A 349 -8.40 -9.41 3.10
CA GLY A 349 -7.37 -9.27 2.08
C GLY A 349 -7.39 -7.87 1.48
N VAL A 350 -6.22 -7.34 1.18
CA VAL A 350 -6.10 -6.05 0.53
C VAL A 350 -6.50 -6.20 -0.95
N PRO A 351 -7.56 -5.51 -1.42
CA PRO A 351 -8.02 -5.66 -2.80
C PRO A 351 -7.09 -5.00 -3.82
N GLY A 352 -6.14 -4.21 -3.35
CA GLY A 352 -5.09 -3.52 -4.09
C GLY A 352 -3.69 -3.97 -3.70
N THR A 353 -2.75 -3.06 -3.85
CA THR A 353 -1.34 -3.19 -3.42
C THR A 353 -1.03 -2.11 -2.40
N THR A 354 -0.10 -2.37 -1.50
CA THR A 354 0.48 -1.41 -0.58
C THR A 354 2.01 -1.42 -0.72
N ASP A 355 2.71 -0.52 -0.05
CA ASP A 355 4.17 -0.55 0.06
C ASP A 355 4.69 -1.89 0.58
N GLY A 356 3.88 -2.63 1.33
CA GLY A 356 4.17 -4.00 1.77
C GLY A 356 4.51 -4.96 0.62
N THR A 357 3.93 -4.76 -0.56
CA THR A 357 4.25 -5.53 -1.78
C THR A 357 5.71 -5.36 -2.19
N ILE A 358 6.20 -4.12 -2.17
CA ILE A 358 7.60 -3.80 -2.52
C ILE A 358 8.55 -4.30 -1.44
N LEU A 359 8.21 -4.10 -0.17
CA LEU A 359 9.01 -4.58 0.96
C LEU A 359 9.16 -6.11 0.94
N THR A 360 8.09 -6.82 0.57
CA THR A 360 8.13 -8.29 0.42
C THR A 360 8.97 -8.69 -0.78
N ARG A 361 8.74 -8.10 -1.96
CA ARG A 361 9.42 -8.47 -3.21
C ARG A 361 10.92 -8.16 -3.18
N ASP A 362 11.30 -6.93 -2.75
CA ASP A 362 12.65 -6.40 -2.92
C ASP A 362 13.54 -6.62 -1.69
N ALA A 363 12.94 -6.75 -0.51
CA ALA A 363 13.68 -6.97 0.74
C ALA A 363 13.37 -8.31 1.44
N GLY A 364 12.43 -9.12 0.92
CA GLY A 364 12.07 -10.42 1.48
C GLY A 364 11.39 -10.34 2.85
N LEU A 365 10.77 -9.20 3.17
CA LEU A 365 10.16 -8.97 4.48
C LEU A 365 8.76 -9.59 4.57
N GLN A 366 8.44 -10.17 5.72
CA GLN A 366 7.08 -10.63 6.03
C GLN A 366 6.23 -9.43 6.45
N THR A 367 5.17 -9.16 5.70
CA THR A 367 4.28 -8.02 5.92
C THR A 367 2.88 -8.47 6.31
N VAL A 368 2.21 -7.69 7.14
CA VAL A 368 0.79 -7.80 7.44
C VAL A 368 0.19 -6.40 7.46
N VAL A 369 -0.98 -6.24 6.88
CA VAL A 369 -1.69 -4.95 6.84
C VAL A 369 -2.74 -4.91 7.92
N TYR A 370 -2.82 -3.80 8.64
CA TYR A 370 -3.80 -3.53 9.68
C TYR A 370 -3.84 -2.04 9.98
N GLY A 371 -4.99 -1.42 9.99
CA GLY A 371 -5.07 -0.01 10.37
C GLY A 371 -6.47 0.55 10.54
N PRO A 372 -6.54 1.82 10.99
CA PRO A 372 -7.78 2.51 11.26
C PRO A 372 -8.44 2.99 9.98
N GLY A 373 -9.77 3.15 10.04
CA GLY A 373 -10.55 3.58 8.89
C GLY A 373 -10.91 2.45 7.93
N GLY A 374 -11.92 2.69 7.13
CA GLY A 374 -12.43 1.68 6.20
C GLY A 374 -11.79 1.80 4.82
N LYS A 375 -11.35 0.68 4.25
CA LYS A 375 -10.82 0.62 2.88
C LYS A 375 -11.80 1.12 1.80
N TRP A 376 -13.10 1.10 2.07
CA TRP A 376 -14.12 1.51 1.11
C TRP A 376 -14.43 3.02 1.12
N ILE A 377 -13.93 3.77 2.10
CA ILE A 377 -14.03 5.24 2.14
C ILE A 377 -12.80 5.93 1.56
N ALA A 378 -11.68 5.21 1.47
CA ALA A 378 -10.46 5.68 0.84
C ALA A 378 -10.73 6.15 -0.60
N HIS A 379 -10.08 7.21 -1.04
CA HIS A 379 -10.19 7.82 -2.37
C HIS A 379 -11.55 8.44 -2.72
N GLN A 380 -12.54 8.40 -1.83
CA GLN A 380 -13.84 9.04 -2.06
C GLN A 380 -13.88 10.47 -1.53
N ALA A 381 -14.87 11.25 -1.97
CA ALA A 381 -15.22 12.51 -1.31
C ALA A 381 -15.79 12.22 0.08
N ASP A 382 -15.70 13.21 0.97
CA ASP A 382 -16.10 13.09 2.38
C ASP A 382 -15.39 11.96 3.14
N GLU A 383 -14.12 11.72 2.79
CA GLU A 383 -13.27 10.78 3.51
C GLU A 383 -13.17 11.14 5.00
N VAL A 384 -13.37 10.13 5.83
CA VAL A 384 -13.37 10.25 7.30
C VAL A 384 -12.75 9.01 7.95
N CYS A 385 -12.21 9.18 9.16
CA CYS A 385 -11.77 8.10 10.01
C CYS A 385 -12.34 8.28 11.43
N ALA A 386 -12.89 7.23 12.01
CA ALA A 386 -13.40 7.30 13.38
C ALA A 386 -12.26 7.48 14.38
N VAL A 387 -12.41 8.42 15.28
CA VAL A 387 -11.41 8.71 16.33
C VAL A 387 -11.11 7.48 17.17
N ASP A 388 -12.11 6.68 17.48
CA ASP A 388 -11.93 5.46 18.27
C ASP A 388 -11.18 4.38 17.51
N ASP A 389 -11.34 4.28 16.17
CA ASP A 389 -10.56 3.36 15.34
C ASP A 389 -9.08 3.75 15.34
N ILE A 390 -8.77 5.06 15.23
CA ILE A 390 -7.39 5.57 15.27
C ILE A 390 -6.70 5.20 16.57
N VAL A 391 -7.39 5.40 17.69
CA VAL A 391 -6.82 5.11 19.02
C VAL A 391 -6.70 3.61 19.24
N THR A 392 -7.73 2.84 18.88
CA THR A 392 -7.69 1.38 18.97
C THR A 392 -6.54 0.79 18.15
N ALA A 393 -6.34 1.28 16.91
CA ALA A 393 -5.21 0.83 16.09
C ALA A 393 -3.86 1.14 16.76
N ALA A 394 -3.69 2.33 17.34
CA ALA A 394 -2.45 2.67 18.05
C ALA A 394 -2.21 1.76 19.28
N GLU A 395 -3.26 1.43 20.02
CA GLU A 395 -3.18 0.51 21.16
C GLU A 395 -2.84 -0.92 20.69
N VAL A 396 -3.46 -1.40 19.61
CA VAL A 396 -3.17 -2.71 19.00
C VAL A 396 -1.72 -2.76 18.51
N TYR A 397 -1.22 -1.72 17.82
CA TYR A 397 0.18 -1.66 17.40
C TYR A 397 1.15 -1.73 18.58
N ALA A 398 0.88 -0.98 19.65
CA ALA A 398 1.72 -1.01 20.85
C ALA A 398 1.73 -2.40 21.50
N ALA A 399 0.58 -3.06 21.62
CA ALA A 399 0.46 -4.40 22.15
C ALA A 399 1.14 -5.46 21.25
N ALA A 400 0.97 -5.33 19.92
CA ALA A 400 1.60 -6.21 18.93
C ALA A 400 3.13 -6.09 18.98
N ALA A 401 3.66 -4.87 19.05
CA ALA A 401 5.09 -4.63 19.15
C ALA A 401 5.67 -5.28 20.41
N ARG A 402 5.07 -5.08 21.57
CA ARG A 402 5.54 -5.71 22.82
C ARG A 402 5.60 -7.23 22.69
N ARG A 403 4.52 -7.85 22.22
CA ARG A 403 4.44 -9.32 22.04
C ARG A 403 5.45 -9.85 21.06
N PHE A 404 5.61 -9.17 19.92
CA PHE A 404 6.53 -9.58 18.85
C PHE A 404 7.98 -9.51 19.28
N LEU A 405 8.36 -8.44 19.98
CA LEU A 405 9.72 -8.17 20.43
C LEU A 405 10.13 -9.04 21.62
N GLU A 406 9.20 -9.39 22.52
CA GLU A 406 9.47 -10.25 23.69
C GLU A 406 9.57 -11.73 23.32
N ALA A 407 9.00 -12.17 22.20
CA ALA A 407 9.01 -13.57 21.78
C ALA A 407 10.32 -14.02 21.08
N GLY A 408 11.36 -13.19 21.10
CA GLY A 408 12.65 -13.42 20.45
C GLY A 408 13.76 -13.88 21.38
#